data_7d4c7e14f99617b1f5464e7ff9b20a13
#
_entry.id   7d4c7e14f99617b1f5464e7ff9b20a13
#
_cell.length_a   1.000
_cell.length_b   1.000
_cell.length_c   1.000
_cell.angle_alpha   90.00
_cell.angle_beta   90.00
_cell.angle_gamma   90.00
#
_symmetry.space_group_name_H-M   'P 1'
#
loop_
_entity.id
_entity.type
_entity.pdbx_description
1 polymer ?
#
loop_
_entity_poly.entity_id
_entity_poly.type
_entity_poly.pdbx_seq_one_letter_code
_entity_poly.pdbx_strand_id
1 'polypeptide(L)'
;MTVSTERAVLAGGCFWGVQDLLRRYPGVISTRVGYTGGEVPNATYRNHGNHAEAIEIIFDPQTISYRKLLEFFFQIHDPSTLNRQGNDRGASYRSAIFYTSDAQKRIAEDTIADVDASGLWPGKVVTEVAPAGPFWEAEPEHQDYLEKYPDGYTCHFVRPNWTLPHRAAKTESAA
;
A
#
# COMPACT_ATOMS: atom_id res chain seq x y z
N MET A 1 -13.03 -22.31 15.47
CA MET A 1 -12.82 -20.91 15.87
C MET A 1 -12.41 -20.10 14.65
N THR A 2 -13.16 -19.05 14.37
CA THR A 2 -12.88 -18.20 13.22
C THR A 2 -11.79 -17.20 13.54
N VAL A 3 -10.77 -17.13 12.70
CA VAL A 3 -9.74 -16.10 12.82
C VAL A 3 -10.29 -14.81 12.24
N SER A 4 -10.25 -13.75 13.03
CA SER A 4 -10.65 -12.43 12.55
C SER A 4 -9.59 -11.90 11.59
N THR A 5 -9.99 -11.43 10.44
CA THR A 5 -9.10 -10.82 9.45
C THR A 5 -9.45 -9.36 9.26
N GLU A 6 -8.51 -8.61 8.71
CA GLU A 6 -8.70 -7.21 8.38
C GLU A 6 -8.31 -6.97 6.93
N ARG A 7 -8.95 -5.98 6.29
CA ARG A 7 -8.71 -5.64 4.90
C ARG A 7 -7.97 -4.31 4.82
N ALA A 8 -6.90 -4.26 4.03
CA ALA A 8 -6.19 -3.03 3.72
C ALA A 8 -6.17 -2.81 2.21
N VAL A 9 -6.30 -1.56 1.77
CA VAL A 9 -6.23 -1.18 0.37
C VAL A 9 -5.20 -0.08 0.23
N LEU A 10 -4.13 -0.35 -0.52
CA LEU A 10 -2.97 0.53 -0.63
C LEU A 10 -2.58 0.69 -2.09
N ALA A 11 -2.05 1.85 -2.45
CA ALA A 11 -1.50 2.12 -3.78
C ALA A 11 -0.12 2.77 -3.62
N GLY A 12 0.89 2.19 -4.26
CA GLY A 12 2.26 2.65 -4.10
C GLY A 12 3.08 2.50 -5.38
N GLY A 13 2.48 2.79 -6.54
CA GLY A 13 3.12 2.65 -7.83
C GLY A 13 2.69 1.37 -8.53
N CYS A 14 3.50 0.89 -9.46
CA CYS A 14 3.18 -0.30 -10.22
C CYS A 14 2.83 -1.47 -9.29
N PHE A 15 1.63 -2.01 -9.44
CA PHE A 15 1.13 -3.02 -8.51
C PHE A 15 1.86 -4.37 -8.59
N TRP A 16 2.62 -4.62 -9.65
CA TRP A 16 3.44 -5.84 -9.72
C TRP A 16 4.46 -5.90 -8.59
N GLY A 17 5.22 -4.82 -8.40
CA GLY A 17 6.25 -4.75 -7.37
C GLY A 17 5.69 -4.64 -5.97
N VAL A 18 4.62 -3.88 -5.81
CA VAL A 18 3.96 -3.73 -4.52
C VAL A 18 3.44 -5.08 -4.03
N GLN A 19 2.79 -5.83 -4.90
CA GLN A 19 2.28 -7.15 -4.54
C GLN A 19 3.41 -8.13 -4.22
N ASP A 20 4.49 -8.10 -5.00
CA ASP A 20 5.60 -9.01 -4.82
C ASP A 20 6.21 -8.91 -3.42
N LEU A 21 6.32 -7.70 -2.90
CA LEU A 21 6.90 -7.50 -1.58
C LEU A 21 5.88 -7.70 -0.45
N LEU A 22 4.66 -7.19 -0.62
CA LEU A 22 3.66 -7.26 0.45
C LEU A 22 3.12 -8.67 0.68
N ARG A 23 2.98 -9.48 -0.37
CA ARG A 23 2.48 -10.85 -0.22
C ARG A 23 3.37 -11.73 0.66
N ARG A 24 4.65 -11.36 0.79
CA ARG A 24 5.62 -12.13 1.59
C ARG A 24 5.70 -11.66 3.03
N TYR A 25 5.04 -10.58 3.38
CA TYR A 25 5.15 -10.01 4.72
C TYR A 25 4.40 -10.91 5.71
N PRO A 26 5.04 -11.27 6.84
CA PRO A 26 4.39 -12.14 7.83
C PRO A 26 3.08 -11.54 8.34
N GLY A 27 2.02 -12.33 8.33
CA GLY A 27 0.69 -11.89 8.72
C GLY A 27 -0.23 -11.57 7.55
N VAL A 28 0.32 -11.41 6.35
CA VAL A 28 -0.49 -11.24 5.13
C VAL A 28 -1.00 -12.60 4.70
N ILE A 29 -2.33 -12.71 4.59
CA ILE A 29 -3.00 -13.98 4.26
C ILE A 29 -3.19 -14.11 2.77
N SER A 30 -3.69 -13.05 2.12
CA SER A 30 -3.92 -13.05 0.68
C SER A 30 -3.84 -11.63 0.12
N THR A 31 -3.54 -11.54 -1.16
CA THR A 31 -3.48 -10.27 -1.88
C THR A 31 -4.09 -10.41 -3.26
N ARG A 32 -4.66 -9.32 -3.77
CA ARG A 32 -5.00 -9.19 -5.19
C ARG A 32 -4.73 -7.76 -5.62
N VAL A 33 -4.36 -7.58 -6.88
CA VAL A 33 -4.13 -6.25 -7.42
C VAL A 33 -5.32 -5.81 -8.27
N GLY A 34 -5.48 -4.51 -8.42
CA GLY A 34 -6.60 -3.95 -9.15
C GLY A 34 -6.54 -2.44 -9.25
N TYR A 35 -7.70 -1.84 -9.52
CA TYR A 35 -7.83 -0.41 -9.78
C TYR A 35 -8.88 0.17 -8.84
N THR A 36 -8.54 1.28 -8.19
CA THR A 36 -9.47 1.92 -7.25
C THR A 36 -9.10 3.39 -7.03
N GLY A 37 -10.02 4.12 -6.42
CA GLY A 37 -9.79 5.54 -6.10
C GLY A 37 -10.16 6.48 -7.21
N GLY A 38 -10.66 5.98 -8.33
CA GLY A 38 -11.14 6.77 -9.46
C GLY A 38 -12.62 6.53 -9.74
N GLU A 39 -13.05 6.84 -10.96
CA GLU A 39 -14.47 6.88 -11.29
C GLU A 39 -14.90 5.90 -12.39
N VAL A 40 -13.97 5.40 -13.18
CA VAL A 40 -14.32 4.53 -14.33
C VAL A 40 -14.83 3.18 -13.81
N PRO A 41 -16.07 2.77 -14.17
CA PRO A 41 -16.57 1.47 -13.80
C PRO A 41 -15.94 0.38 -14.67
N ASN A 42 -15.86 -0.84 -14.12
CA ASN A 42 -15.30 -2.01 -14.81
C ASN A 42 -13.90 -1.72 -15.37
N ALA A 43 -13.05 -1.13 -14.50
CA ALA A 43 -11.73 -0.70 -14.88
C ALA A 43 -10.85 -1.86 -15.35
N THR A 44 -10.02 -1.57 -16.35
CA THR A 44 -9.05 -2.52 -16.90
C THR A 44 -7.69 -1.85 -16.99
N TYR A 45 -6.65 -2.62 -17.27
CA TYR A 45 -5.30 -2.08 -17.40
C TYR A 45 -5.25 -0.98 -18.47
N ARG A 46 -5.95 -1.18 -19.57
CA ARG A 46 -5.96 -0.24 -20.69
C ARG A 46 -6.95 0.91 -20.52
N ASN A 47 -7.93 0.74 -19.64
CA ASN A 47 -8.97 1.74 -19.44
C ASN A 47 -9.36 1.79 -17.97
N HIS A 48 -8.54 2.45 -17.17
CA HIS A 48 -8.85 2.63 -15.75
C HIS A 48 -8.90 4.11 -15.34
N GLY A 49 -8.90 5.02 -16.33
CA GLY A 49 -9.12 6.44 -16.08
C GLY A 49 -8.20 7.00 -15.00
N ASN A 50 -8.82 7.61 -13.99
CA ASN A 50 -8.10 8.20 -12.85
C ASN A 50 -7.93 7.26 -11.65
N HIS A 51 -8.19 5.95 -11.82
CA HIS A 51 -7.90 4.98 -10.76
C HIS A 51 -6.39 4.83 -10.55
N ALA A 52 -6.01 4.52 -9.31
CA ALA A 52 -4.66 4.09 -9.00
C ALA A 52 -4.55 2.59 -9.16
N GLU A 53 -3.36 2.12 -9.55
CA GLU A 53 -3.01 0.71 -9.41
C GLU A 53 -2.83 0.43 -7.93
N ALA A 54 -3.57 -0.54 -7.42
CA ALA A 54 -3.67 -0.77 -5.99
C ALA A 54 -3.63 -2.25 -5.65
N ILE A 55 -3.43 -2.52 -4.37
CA ILE A 55 -3.42 -3.87 -3.82
C ILE A 55 -4.45 -3.94 -2.69
N GLU A 56 -5.24 -4.99 -2.71
CA GLU A 56 -6.10 -5.36 -1.59
C GLU A 56 -5.38 -6.45 -0.79
N ILE A 57 -5.25 -6.23 0.50
CA ILE A 57 -4.54 -7.13 1.40
C ILE A 57 -5.50 -7.61 2.46
N ILE A 58 -5.59 -8.93 2.63
CA ILE A 58 -6.27 -9.53 3.77
C ILE A 58 -5.18 -10.00 4.73
N PHE A 59 -5.21 -9.51 5.96
CA PHE A 59 -4.16 -9.82 6.93
C PHE A 59 -4.73 -10.21 8.29
N ASP A 60 -3.89 -10.88 9.08
CA ASP A 60 -4.22 -11.29 10.43
C ASP A 60 -3.77 -10.19 11.41
N PRO A 61 -4.72 -9.44 12.01
CA PRO A 61 -4.35 -8.33 12.90
C PRO A 61 -3.71 -8.79 14.22
N GLN A 62 -3.76 -10.08 14.52
CA GLN A 62 -3.05 -10.61 15.69
C GLN A 62 -1.58 -10.89 15.40
N THR A 63 -1.23 -11.11 14.14
CA THR A 63 0.16 -11.32 13.71
C THR A 63 0.83 -10.01 13.34
N ILE A 64 0.11 -9.10 12.67
CA ILE A 64 0.65 -7.83 12.21
C ILE A 64 -0.41 -6.74 12.41
N SER A 65 -0.04 -5.61 13.02
CA SER A 65 -0.95 -4.49 13.15
C SER A 65 -1.06 -3.73 11.82
N TYR A 66 -2.15 -2.99 11.65
CA TYR A 66 -2.30 -2.12 10.49
C TYR A 66 -1.15 -1.10 10.42
N ARG A 67 -0.74 -0.57 11.58
CA ARG A 67 0.39 0.36 11.68
C ARG A 67 1.67 -0.27 11.13
N LYS A 68 1.96 -1.50 11.50
CA LYS A 68 3.16 -2.21 11.05
C LYS A 68 3.13 -2.44 9.55
N LEU A 69 1.95 -2.78 9.03
CA LEU A 69 1.77 -2.95 7.59
C LEU A 69 2.06 -1.64 6.85
N LEU A 70 1.57 -0.51 7.37
CA LEU A 70 1.84 0.79 6.76
C LEU A 70 3.31 1.19 6.85
N GLU A 71 3.98 0.86 7.94
CA GLU A 71 5.42 1.13 8.06
C GLU A 71 6.19 0.40 6.98
N PHE A 72 5.84 -0.84 6.70
CA PHE A 72 6.46 -1.59 5.61
C PHE A 72 6.11 -1.00 4.25
N PHE A 73 4.85 -0.61 4.06
CA PHE A 73 4.39 0.05 2.84
C PHE A 73 5.23 1.30 2.52
N PHE A 74 5.50 2.13 3.53
CA PHE A 74 6.33 3.31 3.36
C PHE A 74 7.82 2.98 3.16
N GLN A 75 8.22 1.77 3.43
CA GLN A 75 9.59 1.31 3.24
C GLN A 75 9.85 0.81 1.82
N ILE A 76 8.81 0.36 1.12
CA ILE A 76 8.95 -0.27 -0.19
C ILE A 76 8.67 0.66 -1.37
N HIS A 77 8.19 1.87 -1.12
CA HIS A 77 7.95 2.87 -2.17
C HIS A 77 8.29 4.26 -1.65
N ASP A 78 8.46 5.21 -2.56
CA ASP A 78 8.73 6.60 -2.17
C ASP A 78 7.41 7.36 -2.07
N PRO A 79 6.96 7.71 -0.85
CA PRO A 79 5.69 8.40 -0.68
C PRO A 79 5.78 9.93 -0.89
N SER A 80 6.92 10.42 -1.30
CA SER A 80 7.16 11.86 -1.45
C SER A 80 7.04 12.34 -2.91
N THR A 81 6.76 11.46 -3.86
CA THR A 81 6.65 11.83 -5.28
C THR A 81 5.19 11.81 -5.72
N LEU A 82 4.70 12.98 -6.14
CA LEU A 82 3.30 13.13 -6.54
C LEU A 82 3.07 12.49 -7.91
N ASN A 83 2.06 11.62 -8.00
CA ASN A 83 1.67 10.94 -9.23
C ASN A 83 2.85 10.32 -9.97
N ARG A 84 3.78 9.74 -9.21
CA ARG A 84 4.96 9.11 -9.77
C ARG A 84 5.54 8.12 -8.78
N GLN A 85 6.07 7.02 -9.30
CA GLN A 85 6.87 6.11 -8.51
C GLN A 85 8.03 5.60 -9.35
N GLY A 86 9.25 6.00 -8.98
CA GLY A 86 10.43 5.67 -9.77
C GLY A 86 10.31 6.20 -11.19
N ASN A 87 10.40 5.31 -12.16
CA ASN A 87 10.29 5.66 -13.58
C ASN A 87 8.83 5.75 -14.07
N ASP A 88 7.88 5.31 -13.27
CA ASP A 88 6.48 5.28 -13.65
C ASP A 88 5.82 6.61 -13.31
N ARG A 89 5.23 7.28 -14.30
CA ARG A 89 4.62 8.60 -14.16
C ARG A 89 3.13 8.55 -14.48
N GLY A 90 2.34 9.29 -13.71
CA GLY A 90 0.91 9.41 -13.92
C GLY A 90 0.12 9.07 -12.67
N ALA A 91 -1.17 9.44 -12.66
CA ALA A 91 -2.06 9.24 -11.53
C ALA A 91 -2.23 7.75 -11.17
N SER A 92 -2.02 6.85 -12.12
CA SER A 92 -2.07 5.40 -11.87
C SER A 92 -1.04 4.96 -10.84
N TYR A 93 0.06 5.69 -10.74
CA TYR A 93 1.21 5.31 -9.90
C TYR A 93 1.34 6.16 -8.65
N ARG A 94 0.27 6.86 -8.28
CA ARG A 94 0.29 7.70 -7.08
C ARG A 94 0.28 6.86 -5.81
N SER A 95 0.78 7.44 -4.74
CA SER A 95 0.75 6.85 -3.40
C SER A 95 -0.59 7.15 -2.75
N ALA A 96 -1.25 6.13 -2.23
CA ALA A 96 -2.54 6.31 -1.56
C ALA A 96 -2.81 5.23 -0.53
N ILE A 97 -3.55 5.61 0.50
CA ILE A 97 -4.08 4.71 1.51
C ILE A 97 -5.59 4.88 1.48
N PHE A 98 -6.30 3.81 1.15
CA PHE A 98 -7.77 3.81 1.12
C PHE A 98 -8.25 3.08 2.36
N TYR A 99 -8.68 3.83 3.38
CA TYR A 99 -9.03 3.24 4.67
C TYR A 99 -10.41 2.58 4.63
N THR A 100 -10.55 1.50 5.39
CA THR A 100 -11.81 0.76 5.50
C THR A 100 -12.52 1.01 6.83
N SER A 101 -11.92 1.81 7.71
CA SER A 101 -12.49 2.15 9.02
C SER A 101 -11.89 3.45 9.52
N ASP A 102 -12.57 4.08 10.51
CA ASP A 102 -12.03 5.28 11.14
C ASP A 102 -10.70 5.00 11.87
N ALA A 103 -10.56 3.82 12.43
CA ALA A 103 -9.30 3.43 13.07
C ALA A 103 -8.16 3.41 12.05
N GLN A 104 -8.38 2.86 10.86
CA GLN A 104 -7.37 2.87 9.81
C GLN A 104 -7.03 4.29 9.38
N LYS A 105 -8.02 5.17 9.27
CA LYS A 105 -7.78 6.57 8.91
C LYS A 105 -6.84 7.23 9.91
N ARG A 106 -7.12 7.08 11.20
CA ARG A 106 -6.29 7.67 12.27
C ARG A 106 -4.86 7.10 12.24
N ILE A 107 -4.74 5.79 12.06
CA ILE A 107 -3.43 5.14 12.00
C ILE A 107 -2.64 5.62 10.78
N ALA A 108 -3.31 5.78 9.65
CA ALA A 108 -2.68 6.28 8.42
C ALA A 108 -2.15 7.71 8.62
N GLU A 109 -2.98 8.59 9.15
CA GLU A 109 -2.60 9.97 9.41
C GLU A 109 -1.44 10.06 10.41
N ASP A 110 -1.50 9.24 11.45
CA ASP A 110 -0.46 9.18 12.48
C ASP A 110 0.87 8.70 11.91
N THR A 111 0.80 7.67 11.06
CA THR A 111 2.00 7.12 10.42
C THR A 111 2.64 8.14 9.49
N ILE A 112 1.83 8.85 8.71
CA ILE A 112 2.33 9.90 7.82
C ILE A 112 3.01 11.02 8.62
N ALA A 113 2.41 11.43 9.73
CA ALA A 113 3.00 12.46 10.59
C ALA A 113 4.36 12.01 11.13
N ASP A 114 4.48 10.74 11.50
CA ASP A 114 5.75 10.20 12.00
C ASP A 114 6.81 10.11 10.91
N VAL A 115 6.41 9.71 9.70
CA VAL A 115 7.32 9.66 8.56
C VAL A 115 7.86 11.06 8.27
N ASP A 116 6.98 12.05 8.21
CA ASP A 116 7.39 13.45 7.97
C ASP A 116 8.31 13.96 9.06
N ALA A 117 7.98 13.67 10.32
CA ALA A 117 8.77 14.15 11.46
C ALA A 117 10.15 13.49 11.55
N SER A 118 10.31 12.29 11.02
CA SER A 118 11.55 11.52 11.15
C SER A 118 12.70 12.12 10.34
N GLY A 119 12.40 12.75 9.21
CA GLY A 119 13.42 13.26 8.29
C GLY A 119 14.17 12.17 7.54
N LEU A 120 13.73 10.92 7.61
CA LEU A 120 14.43 9.79 7.00
C LEU A 120 14.09 9.59 5.52
N TRP A 121 12.95 10.10 5.08
CA TRP A 121 12.51 10.01 3.68
C TRP A 121 12.97 11.24 2.90
N PRO A 122 13.08 11.14 1.56
CA PRO A 122 13.65 12.23 0.75
C PRO A 122 12.85 13.53 0.75
N GLY A 123 11.54 13.45 1.00
CA GLY A 123 10.69 14.63 1.01
C GLY A 123 9.43 14.41 1.81
N LYS A 124 8.57 15.42 1.81
CA LYS A 124 7.31 15.37 2.53
C LYS A 124 6.38 14.35 1.89
N VAL A 125 5.65 13.61 2.71
CA VAL A 125 4.68 12.61 2.23
C VAL A 125 3.55 13.31 1.48
N VAL A 126 3.24 12.80 0.28
CA VAL A 126 2.13 13.27 -0.54
C VAL A 126 1.08 12.17 -0.74
N THR A 127 1.11 11.14 0.09
CA THR A 127 0.17 10.02 0.04
C THR A 127 -1.26 10.51 0.25
N GLU A 128 -2.15 10.15 -0.66
CA GLU A 128 -3.58 10.42 -0.52
C GLU A 128 -4.16 9.52 0.57
N VAL A 129 -5.03 10.06 1.44
CA VAL A 129 -5.75 9.27 2.45
C VAL A 129 -7.23 9.49 2.20
N ALA A 130 -7.93 8.44 1.78
CA ALA A 130 -9.33 8.53 1.37
C ALA A 130 -10.07 7.25 1.75
N PRO A 131 -11.41 7.30 1.88
CA PRO A 131 -12.16 6.08 2.15
C PRO A 131 -12.09 5.11 0.98
N ALA A 132 -12.05 3.82 1.28
CA ALA A 132 -12.05 2.79 0.25
C ALA A 132 -13.40 2.76 -0.46
N GLY A 133 -13.34 2.77 -1.79
CA GLY A 133 -14.51 2.63 -2.66
C GLY A 133 -14.46 1.31 -3.42
N PRO A 134 -15.15 1.22 -4.56
CA PRO A 134 -15.12 0.01 -5.38
C PRO A 134 -13.69 -0.36 -5.77
N PHE A 135 -13.37 -1.63 -5.65
CA PHE A 135 -12.08 -2.18 -6.05
C PHE A 135 -12.31 -3.09 -7.26
N TRP A 136 -11.75 -2.69 -8.40
CA TRP A 136 -11.90 -3.41 -9.65
C TRP A 136 -10.71 -4.33 -9.83
N GLU A 137 -10.91 -5.63 -9.63
CA GLU A 137 -9.81 -6.60 -9.70
C GLU A 137 -9.15 -6.57 -11.08
N ALA A 138 -7.83 -6.54 -11.09
CA ALA A 138 -7.08 -6.54 -12.34
C ALA A 138 -7.13 -7.91 -13.02
N GLU A 139 -6.84 -7.90 -14.31
CA GLU A 139 -6.85 -9.09 -15.14
C GLU A 139 -5.95 -10.19 -14.56
N PRO A 140 -6.25 -11.47 -14.81
CA PRO A 140 -5.48 -12.57 -14.24
C PRO A 140 -3.98 -12.52 -14.52
N GLU A 141 -3.58 -11.98 -15.67
CA GLU A 141 -2.16 -11.87 -16.02
C GLU A 141 -1.39 -10.92 -15.12
N HIS A 142 -2.08 -9.99 -14.43
CA HIS A 142 -1.44 -9.05 -13.49
C HIS A 142 -1.39 -9.59 -12.06
N GLN A 143 -2.14 -10.65 -11.76
CA GLN A 143 -2.10 -11.24 -10.43
C GLN A 143 -0.82 -12.05 -10.26
N ASP A 144 -0.07 -11.77 -9.20
CA ASP A 144 1.18 -12.47 -8.89
C ASP A 144 2.19 -12.42 -10.05
N TYR A 145 2.23 -11.28 -10.74
CA TYR A 145 3.03 -11.12 -11.96
C TYR A 145 4.50 -11.46 -11.75
N LEU A 146 5.12 -10.95 -10.68
CA LEU A 146 6.55 -11.18 -10.42
C LEU A 146 6.83 -12.57 -9.83
N GLU A 147 5.79 -13.27 -9.37
CA GLU A 147 5.93 -14.68 -9.02
C GLU A 147 6.01 -15.54 -10.29
N LYS A 148 5.20 -15.18 -11.28
CA LYS A 148 5.20 -15.86 -12.60
C LYS A 148 6.42 -15.48 -13.43
N TYR A 149 6.86 -14.25 -13.32
CA TYR A 149 7.98 -13.67 -14.09
C TYR A 149 8.98 -13.01 -13.13
N PRO A 150 9.84 -13.80 -12.44
CA PRO A 150 10.74 -13.24 -11.42
C PRO A 150 11.71 -12.17 -11.92
N ASP A 151 12.02 -12.19 -13.21
CA ASP A 151 12.91 -11.19 -13.83
C ASP A 151 12.13 -10.01 -14.43
N GLY A 152 10.82 -9.95 -14.18
CA GLY A 152 9.97 -8.88 -14.71
C GLY A 152 10.29 -7.52 -14.09
N TYR A 153 9.70 -6.49 -14.68
CA TYR A 153 9.93 -5.11 -14.25
C TYR A 153 9.45 -4.86 -12.82
N THR A 154 10.30 -4.22 -12.02
CA THR A 154 9.90 -3.66 -10.74
C THR A 154 10.82 -2.47 -10.40
N CYS A 155 10.22 -1.43 -9.80
CA CYS A 155 10.98 -0.34 -9.20
C CYS A 155 10.86 -0.35 -7.67
N HIS A 156 10.27 -1.40 -7.10
CA HIS A 156 10.06 -1.52 -5.67
C HIS A 156 11.15 -2.35 -5.01
N PHE A 157 11.60 -1.89 -3.86
CA PHE A 157 12.57 -2.60 -3.05
C PHE A 157 12.47 -2.12 -1.61
N VAL A 158 12.93 -2.93 -0.69
CA VAL A 158 12.93 -2.56 0.74
C VAL A 158 14.11 -1.64 1.00
N ARG A 159 13.83 -0.44 1.51
CA ARG A 159 14.87 0.53 1.87
C ARG A 159 15.15 0.41 3.36
N PRO A 160 16.31 -0.15 3.75
CA PRO A 160 16.54 -0.47 5.16
C PRO A 160 16.59 0.75 6.07
N ASN A 161 16.93 1.93 5.53
CA ASN A 161 17.03 3.15 6.33
C ASN A 161 15.70 3.89 6.49
N TRP A 162 14.66 3.48 5.78
CA TRP A 162 13.34 4.10 5.86
C TRP A 162 12.49 3.38 6.89
N THR A 163 12.98 3.34 8.12
CA THR A 163 12.27 2.70 9.23
C THR A 163 12.10 3.71 10.34
N LEU A 164 10.87 3.77 10.86
CA LEU A 164 10.55 4.69 11.95
C LEU A 164 11.19 4.22 13.24
N PRO A 165 11.60 5.16 14.12
CA PRO A 165 12.07 4.79 15.45
C PRO A 165 10.96 4.07 16.20
N HIS A 166 11.35 3.11 17.04
CA HIS A 166 10.40 2.40 17.87
C HIS A 166 9.68 3.39 18.78
N ARG A 167 8.35 3.42 18.68
CA ARG A 167 7.54 4.21 19.59
C ARG A 167 7.35 3.47 20.90
N ALA A 168 7.39 4.22 21.99
CA ALA A 168 7.11 3.66 23.29
C ALA A 168 5.67 3.12 23.36
N ALA A 169 5.38 2.38 24.39
CA ALA A 169 4.17 1.59 24.60
C ALA A 169 2.86 2.22 24.14
N LYS A 170 2.75 3.55 24.11
CA LYS A 170 1.47 4.18 23.80
C LYS A 170 0.95 3.85 22.40
N THR A 171 1.82 3.70 21.42
CA THR A 171 1.38 3.37 20.05
C THR A 171 0.89 1.94 19.95
N GLU A 172 1.62 1.03 20.53
CA GLU A 172 1.31 -0.39 20.47
C GLU A 172 0.06 -0.71 21.27
N SER A 173 -0.10 -0.04 22.42
CA SER A 173 -1.28 -0.27 23.25
C SER A 173 -2.55 0.31 22.64
N ALA A 174 -2.43 1.29 21.74
CA ALA A 174 -3.58 1.89 21.07
C ALA A 174 -4.01 1.11 19.83
N ALA A 175 -3.20 0.19 19.38
CA ALA A 175 -3.46 -0.57 18.17
C ALA A 175 -4.59 -1.58 18.33
#